data_15ef8a5c71b8b68072072c77dcb6a1bd
#
_entry.id   15ef8a5c71b8b68072072c77dcb6a1bd
#
_cell.length_a   1.000
_cell.length_b   1.000
_cell.length_c   1.000
_cell.angle_alpha   90.00
_cell.angle_beta   90.00
_cell.angle_gamma   90.00
#
_symmetry.space_group_name_H-M   'P 1'
#
loop_
_entity.id
_entity.type
_entity.pdbx_description
1 polymer ?
#
loop_
_entity_poly.entity_id
_entity_poly.type
_entity_poly.pdbx_seq_one_letter_code
_entity_poly.pdbx_strand_id
1 'polypeptide(L)' 'ALARQIAMYLLREEVNLPLSAIGRFMGGKDHTTVLHAHQRISSQLAVDAHLRRDVINIREALTAS' A
#
# COMPACT_ATOMS: atom_id res chain seq x y z
N ALA A 1 7.32 -7.23 5.69
CA ALA A 1 6.39 -7.49 4.65
C ALA A 1 5.08 -6.71 4.74
N LEU A 2 4.49 -6.56 5.93
CA LEU A 2 3.22 -5.82 6.03
C LEU A 2 3.41 -4.34 5.68
N ALA A 3 4.45 -3.71 6.18
CA ALA A 3 4.73 -2.30 5.90
C ALA A 3 4.91 -2.07 4.40
N ARG A 4 5.55 -3.01 3.71
CA ARG A 4 5.76 -2.92 2.28
C ARG A 4 4.44 -3.02 1.52
N GLN A 5 3.55 -3.90 1.96
CA GLN A 5 2.22 -4.03 1.36
C GLN A 5 1.38 -2.78 1.57
N ILE A 6 1.46 -2.18 2.75
CA ILE A 6 0.76 -0.92 3.03
C ILE A 6 1.31 0.19 2.14
N ALA A 7 2.62 0.24 1.93
CA ALA A 7 3.22 1.23 1.05
C ALA A 7 2.69 1.11 -0.38
N MET A 8 2.61 -0.12 -0.91
CA MET A 8 2.05 -0.35 -2.24
C MET A 8 0.59 0.10 -2.33
N TYR A 9 -0.18 -0.21 -1.29
CA TYR A 9 -1.58 0.19 -1.22
C TYR A 9 -1.71 1.72 -1.25
N LEU A 10 -0.92 2.42 -0.44
CA LEU A 10 -0.99 3.88 -0.36
C LEU A 10 -0.50 4.56 -1.63
N LEU A 11 0.53 4.03 -2.27
CA LEU A 11 0.99 4.58 -3.55
C LEU A 11 -0.11 4.53 -4.61
N ARG A 12 -0.93 3.48 -4.57
CA ARG A 12 -2.06 3.37 -5.49
C ARG A 12 -3.22 4.28 -5.07
N GLU A 13 -3.57 4.31 -3.80
CA GLU A 13 -4.76 5.03 -3.33
C GLU A 13 -4.54 6.54 -3.21
N GLU A 14 -3.38 6.96 -2.70
CA GLU A 14 -3.13 8.38 -2.44
C GLU A 14 -2.45 9.08 -3.60
N VAL A 15 -1.52 8.41 -4.27
CA VAL A 15 -0.74 8.99 -5.37
C VAL A 15 -1.31 8.58 -6.74
N ASN A 16 -2.08 7.50 -6.75
CA ASN A 16 -2.73 6.97 -7.95
C ASN A 16 -1.73 6.56 -9.03
N LEU A 17 -0.60 5.99 -8.62
CA LEU A 17 0.40 5.49 -9.57
C LEU A 17 -0.09 4.21 -10.24
N PRO A 18 0.30 3.99 -11.52
CA PRO A 18 0.03 2.71 -12.17
C PRO A 18 0.72 1.56 -11.43
N LEU A 19 0.13 0.37 -11.47
CA LEU A 19 0.68 -0.78 -10.76
C LEU A 19 2.11 -1.10 -11.19
N SER A 20 2.41 -0.96 -12.47
CA SER A 20 3.76 -1.20 -12.99
C SER A 20 4.78 -0.21 -12.43
N ALA A 21 4.39 1.05 -12.26
CA ALA A 21 5.25 2.07 -11.68
C ALA A 21 5.52 1.79 -10.20
N ILE A 22 4.49 1.36 -9.46
CA ILE A 22 4.65 0.97 -8.08
C ILE A 22 5.60 -0.21 -7.96
N GLY A 23 5.45 -1.21 -8.84
CA GLY A 23 6.35 -2.37 -8.85
C GLY A 23 7.80 -1.98 -9.04
N ARG A 24 8.08 -1.08 -9.98
CA ARG A 24 9.43 -0.58 -10.21
C ARG A 24 9.98 0.17 -8.99
N PHE A 25 9.14 1.00 -8.39
CA PHE A 25 9.52 1.76 -7.19
C PHE A 25 9.86 0.83 -6.03
N MET A 26 9.17 -0.29 -5.92
CA MET A 26 9.34 -1.25 -4.84
C MET A 26 10.44 -2.29 -5.12
N GLY A 27 11.37 -1.98 -6.01
CA GLY A 27 12.51 -2.85 -6.25
C GLY A 27 12.31 -3.86 -7.37
N GLY A 28 11.51 -3.52 -8.37
CA GLY A 28 11.32 -4.39 -9.54
C GLY A 28 10.27 -5.48 -9.32
N LYS A 29 9.29 -5.22 -8.48
CA LYS A 29 8.19 -6.17 -8.29
C LYS A 29 7.25 -6.17 -9.49
N ASP A 30 6.72 -7.35 -9.80
CA ASP A 30 5.73 -7.52 -10.85
C ASP A 30 4.44 -6.77 -10.49
N HIS A 31 3.76 -6.24 -11.50
CA HIS A 31 2.49 -5.54 -11.30
C HIS A 31 1.44 -6.44 -10.63
N THR A 32 1.48 -7.73 -10.88
CA THR A 32 0.59 -8.70 -10.24
C THR A 32 0.82 -8.77 -8.73
N THR A 33 2.09 -8.71 -8.31
CA THR A 33 2.44 -8.67 -6.89
C THR A 33 1.86 -7.43 -6.22
N VAL A 34 1.93 -6.28 -6.89
CA VAL A 34 1.38 -5.03 -6.39
C VAL A 34 -0.15 -5.13 -6.29
N LEU A 35 -0.78 -5.68 -7.31
CA LEU A 35 -2.23 -5.87 -7.33
C LEU A 35 -2.68 -6.74 -6.15
N HIS A 36 -2.00 -7.86 -5.91
CA HIS A 36 -2.34 -8.75 -4.81
C HIS A 36 -2.15 -8.06 -3.45
N ALA A 37 -1.08 -7.29 -3.30
CA ALA A 37 -0.84 -6.54 -2.06
C ALA A 37 -1.96 -5.52 -1.83
N HIS A 38 -2.34 -4.80 -2.86
CA HIS A 38 -3.41 -3.82 -2.77
C HIS A 38 -4.74 -4.48 -2.39
N GLN A 39 -5.08 -5.60 -3.03
CA GLN A 39 -6.32 -6.33 -2.73
C GLN A 39 -6.32 -6.86 -1.31
N ARG A 40 -5.18 -7.37 -0.84
CA ARG A 40 -5.05 -7.90 0.51
C ARG A 40 -5.29 -6.81 1.56
N ILE A 41 -4.65 -5.66 1.40
CA ILE A 41 -4.82 -4.55 2.34
C ILE A 41 -6.26 -4.04 2.29
N SER A 42 -6.82 -3.85 1.10
CA SER A 42 -8.21 -3.42 0.94
C SER A 42 -9.19 -4.32 1.69
N SER A 43 -9.04 -5.63 1.53
CA SER A 43 -9.92 -6.61 2.19
C SER A 43 -9.76 -6.57 3.69
N GLN A 44 -8.54 -6.50 4.17
CA GLN A 44 -8.25 -6.53 5.61
C GLN A 44 -8.69 -5.24 6.31
N LEU A 45 -8.67 -4.11 5.63
CA LEU A 45 -9.08 -2.85 6.23
C LEU A 45 -10.53 -2.89 6.72
N ALA A 46 -11.37 -3.69 6.08
CA ALA A 46 -12.78 -3.81 6.45
C ALA A 46 -12.98 -4.47 7.81
N VAL A 47 -12.05 -5.33 8.23
CA VAL A 47 -12.23 -6.18 9.41
C VAL A 47 -11.13 -6.04 10.47
N ASP A 48 -10.08 -5.28 10.20
CA ASP A 48 -8.91 -5.21 11.08
C ASP A 48 -8.65 -3.77 11.51
N ALA A 49 -9.03 -3.46 12.75
CA ALA A 49 -8.88 -2.12 13.30
C ALA A 49 -7.40 -1.74 13.51
N HIS A 50 -6.56 -2.71 13.83
CA HIS A 50 -5.12 -2.45 13.97
C HIS A 50 -4.51 -2.05 12.64
N LEU A 51 -4.90 -2.74 11.57
CA LEU A 51 -4.42 -2.42 10.24
C LEU A 51 -4.87 -1.03 9.81
N ARG A 52 -6.12 -0.66 10.10
CA ARG A 52 -6.61 0.69 9.80
C ARG A 52 -5.75 1.75 10.48
N ARG A 53 -5.39 1.53 11.73
CA ARG A 53 -4.53 2.45 12.48
C ARG A 53 -3.14 2.52 11.87
N ASP A 54 -2.57 1.36 11.50
CA ASP A 54 -1.25 1.33 10.87
C ASP A 54 -1.24 2.09 9.54
N VAL A 55 -2.27 1.90 8.73
CA VAL A 55 -2.39 2.60 7.44
C VAL A 55 -2.48 4.10 7.65
N ILE A 56 -3.30 4.55 8.62
CA ILE A 56 -3.44 5.97 8.92
C ILE A 56 -2.10 6.55 9.38
N ASN A 57 -1.40 5.86 10.26
CA ASN A 57 -0.12 6.33 10.79
C ASN A 57 0.94 6.45 9.69
N ILE A 58 1.01 5.46 8.81
CA ILE A 58 1.98 5.47 7.72
C ILE A 58 1.63 6.57 6.73
N ARG A 59 0.35 6.73 6.40
CA ARG A 59 -0.09 7.80 5.50
C ARG A 59 0.28 9.17 6.05
N GLU A 60 0.02 9.40 7.33
CA GLU A 60 0.36 10.67 7.97
C GLU A 60 1.86 10.93 7.97
N ALA A 61 2.67 9.88 8.20
CA ALA A 61 4.12 10.00 8.15
C ALA A 61 4.61 10.40 6.75
N LEU A 62 3.96 9.88 5.71
CA LEU A 62 4.32 10.20 4.34
C LEU A 62 3.94 11.63 3.94
N THR A 63 2.86 12.16 4.52
CA THR A 63 2.35 13.48 4.16
C THR A 63 2.75 14.58 5.13
N ALA A 64 3.39 14.24 6.24
CA ALA A 64 3.72 15.19 7.31
C ALA A 64 5.01 15.98 7.05
N SER A 65 5.71 15.71 5.99
CA SER A 65 6.99 16.38 5.70
C SER A 65 6.82 17.78 5.12
#